data_eb307d0a675366f66773d69d5af430c8
#
_entry.id   eb307d0a675366f66773d69d5af430c8
#
_cell.length_a   1.000
_cell.length_b   1.000
_cell.length_c   1.000
_cell.angle_alpha   90.00
_cell.angle_beta   90.00
_cell.angle_gamma   90.00
#
_symmetry.space_group_name_H-M   'P 1'
#
loop_
_entity.id
_entity.type
_entity.pdbx_description
1 polymer ?
#
loop_
_entity_poly.entity_id
_entity_poly.type
_entity_poly.pdbx_seq_one_letter_code
_entity_poly.pdbx_strand_id
1 'polypeptide(L)'
;EQLGRLYYQLPEYDLTFEFIPTDFTQVNLSVNRQMTKLACDLLDLKAGERVLDLFSGLGNFSLPLARLVGETGAVVGVEGSEAMTARAADNARRNGITNTEFYSQDLTQDCTDKPWANQGFDALLIDPPRSGAWEIMQYLPKFNAERIVYVSCNPATLARDTKALLEQGYRLTHAGVMDMFCHTGHVESIARFEKVSA
;
A
#
# COMPACT_ATOMS: atom_id res chain seq x y z
N GLU A 1 -25.87 -19.35 1.92
CA GLU A 1 -24.63 -20.13 1.77
C GLU A 1 -23.51 -19.34 2.47
N GLN A 2 -22.87 -19.94 3.48
CA GLN A 2 -21.66 -19.39 4.07
C GLN A 2 -20.55 -19.55 3.05
N LEU A 3 -20.10 -18.46 2.44
CA LEU A 3 -18.88 -18.44 1.63
C LEU A 3 -17.73 -18.95 2.50
N GLY A 4 -17.06 -20.01 2.03
CA GLY A 4 -15.90 -20.57 2.75
C GLY A 4 -14.84 -19.52 2.98
N ARG A 5 -14.24 -19.53 4.17
CA ARG A 5 -13.12 -18.65 4.51
C ARG A 5 -11.84 -19.28 4.01
N LEU A 6 -11.02 -18.47 3.34
CA LEU A 6 -9.72 -18.85 2.80
C LEU A 6 -8.62 -18.10 3.54
N TYR A 7 -7.40 -18.62 3.48
CA TYR A 7 -6.26 -18.02 4.19
C TYR A 7 -5.01 -18.05 3.33
N TYR A 8 -4.19 -17.01 3.46
CA TYR A 8 -2.80 -17.05 3.01
C TYR A 8 -1.88 -16.47 4.09
N GLN A 9 -0.58 -16.69 3.95
CA GLN A 9 0.40 -16.30 4.96
C GLN A 9 1.54 -15.47 4.36
N LEU A 10 2.00 -14.51 5.15
CA LEU A 10 3.28 -13.82 4.98
C LEU A 10 4.19 -14.21 6.17
N PRO A 11 4.89 -15.36 6.09
CA PRO A 11 5.66 -15.89 7.21
C PRO A 11 6.80 -14.97 7.65
N GLU A 12 7.33 -14.14 6.75
CA GLU A 12 8.39 -13.19 7.01
C GLU A 12 8.00 -12.16 8.10
N TYR A 13 6.68 -11.94 8.28
CA TYR A 13 6.10 -11.00 9.24
C TYR A 13 5.24 -11.68 10.31
N ASP A 14 5.20 -13.00 10.32
CA ASP A 14 4.29 -13.78 11.19
C ASP A 14 2.83 -13.33 11.03
N LEU A 15 2.34 -13.30 9.78
CA LEU A 15 1.00 -12.85 9.45
C LEU A 15 0.19 -13.91 8.72
N THR A 16 -1.08 -14.04 9.13
CA THR A 16 -2.10 -14.84 8.44
C THR A 16 -3.27 -13.95 8.05
N PHE A 17 -3.62 -13.95 6.78
CA PHE A 17 -4.72 -13.18 6.22
C PHE A 17 -5.90 -14.09 5.93
N GLU A 18 -7.08 -13.70 6.40
CA GLU A 18 -8.35 -14.30 6.02
C GLU A 18 -8.99 -13.52 4.89
N PHE A 19 -9.58 -14.22 3.94
CA PHE A 19 -10.34 -13.63 2.85
C PHE A 19 -11.48 -14.54 2.41
N ILE A 20 -12.42 -13.99 1.65
CA ILE A 20 -13.49 -14.75 1.00
C ILE A 20 -13.28 -14.78 -0.51
N PRO A 21 -13.90 -15.71 -1.26
CA PRO A 21 -13.66 -15.83 -2.70
C PRO A 21 -13.95 -14.60 -3.55
N THR A 22 -14.72 -13.64 -3.02
CA THR A 22 -15.03 -12.37 -3.69
C THR A 22 -14.07 -11.24 -3.34
N ASP A 23 -13.19 -11.43 -2.36
CA ASP A 23 -12.18 -10.43 -2.02
C ASP A 23 -11.05 -10.45 -3.07
N PHE A 24 -10.53 -9.26 -3.38
CA PHE A 24 -9.32 -9.21 -4.21
C PHE A 24 -8.11 -9.67 -3.40
N THR A 25 -7.38 -10.62 -3.96
CA THR A 25 -6.09 -11.08 -3.45
C THR A 25 -5.11 -11.28 -4.59
N GLN A 26 -3.81 -11.20 -4.30
CA GLN A 26 -2.76 -11.48 -5.29
C GLN A 26 -2.78 -12.96 -5.67
N VAL A 27 -2.91 -13.25 -6.95
CA VAL A 27 -3.10 -14.62 -7.47
C VAL A 27 -1.85 -15.50 -7.31
N ASN A 28 -0.67 -14.90 -7.32
CA ASN A 28 0.61 -15.60 -7.14
C ASN A 28 1.18 -15.30 -5.75
N LEU A 29 0.95 -16.20 -4.80
CA LEU A 29 1.37 -16.01 -3.41
C LEU A 29 2.88 -15.91 -3.24
N SER A 30 3.68 -16.62 -4.05
CA SER A 30 5.14 -16.53 -3.99
C SER A 30 5.63 -15.15 -4.41
N VAL A 31 5.08 -14.62 -5.50
CA VAL A 31 5.43 -13.26 -5.97
C VAL A 31 4.87 -12.21 -5.02
N ASN A 32 3.66 -12.41 -4.47
CA ASN A 32 3.10 -11.51 -3.46
C ASN A 32 4.04 -11.37 -2.24
N ARG A 33 4.59 -12.47 -1.74
CA ARG A 33 5.55 -12.44 -0.61
C ARG A 33 6.81 -11.65 -0.97
N GLN A 34 7.37 -11.87 -2.16
CA GLN A 34 8.55 -11.16 -2.64
C GLN A 34 8.25 -9.66 -2.85
N MET A 35 7.10 -9.34 -3.44
CA MET A 35 6.65 -7.97 -3.67
C MET A 35 6.45 -7.21 -2.35
N THR A 36 5.77 -7.84 -1.39
CA THR A 36 5.54 -7.25 -0.07
C THR A 36 6.87 -7.00 0.64
N LYS A 37 7.78 -7.99 0.61
CA LYS A 37 9.11 -7.82 1.19
C LYS A 37 9.88 -6.69 0.52
N LEU A 38 9.91 -6.65 -0.80
CA LEU A 38 10.63 -5.61 -1.55
C LEU A 38 10.06 -4.21 -1.27
N ALA A 39 8.72 -4.07 -1.24
CA ALA A 39 8.09 -2.80 -0.91
C ALA A 39 8.45 -2.31 0.50
N CYS A 40 8.43 -3.21 1.48
CA CYS A 40 8.87 -2.92 2.84
C CYS A 40 10.35 -2.53 2.93
N ASP A 41 11.22 -3.28 2.25
CA ASP A 41 12.67 -2.97 2.21
C ASP A 41 12.92 -1.60 1.55
N LEU A 42 12.20 -1.28 0.47
CA LEU A 42 12.33 0.00 -0.23
C LEU A 42 11.80 1.19 0.58
N LEU A 43 10.79 1.01 1.42
CA LEU A 43 10.32 2.07 2.32
C LEU A 43 11.33 2.39 3.42
N ASP A 44 12.23 1.46 3.75
CA ASP A 44 13.29 1.63 4.75
C ASP A 44 12.77 2.23 6.07
N LEU A 45 11.70 1.64 6.60
CA LEU A 45 10.97 2.16 7.75
C LEU A 45 11.78 2.07 9.04
N LYS A 46 11.58 3.04 9.91
CA LYS A 46 12.15 3.08 11.26
C LYS A 46 11.05 2.90 12.31
N ALA A 47 11.43 2.38 13.47
CA ALA A 47 10.51 2.29 14.60
C ALA A 47 9.94 3.67 14.95
N GLY A 48 8.64 3.73 15.18
CA GLY A 48 7.93 4.96 15.52
C GLY A 48 7.41 5.78 14.35
N GLU A 49 7.76 5.42 13.09
CA GLU A 49 7.28 6.15 11.92
C GLU A 49 5.78 5.94 11.66
N ARG A 50 5.19 6.90 10.98
CA ARG A 50 3.80 6.88 10.53
C ARG A 50 3.74 6.64 9.03
N VAL A 51 2.97 5.66 8.60
CA VAL A 51 2.86 5.24 7.21
C VAL A 51 1.43 5.36 6.72
N LEU A 52 1.24 5.89 5.51
CA LEU A 52 -0.03 5.88 4.81
C LEU A 52 0.02 4.81 3.71
N ASP A 53 -0.96 3.90 3.73
CA ASP A 53 -1.14 2.84 2.73
C ASP A 53 -2.42 3.11 1.94
N LEU A 54 -2.27 3.60 0.71
CA LEU A 54 -3.38 3.92 -0.19
C LEU A 54 -3.72 2.75 -1.09
N PHE A 55 -5.01 2.47 -1.23
CA PHE A 55 -5.56 1.26 -1.85
C PHE A 55 -5.19 0.00 -1.05
N SER A 56 -5.38 0.07 0.27
CA SER A 56 -4.86 -0.92 1.22
C SER A 56 -5.51 -2.31 1.12
N GLY A 57 -6.65 -2.44 0.43
CA GLY A 57 -7.36 -3.69 0.30
C GLY A 57 -7.66 -4.33 1.65
N LEU A 58 -7.34 -5.60 1.79
CA LEU A 58 -7.48 -6.36 3.06
C LEU A 58 -6.27 -6.24 4.01
N GLY A 59 -5.37 -5.28 3.75
CA GLY A 59 -4.22 -5.00 4.59
C GLY A 59 -2.93 -5.71 4.21
N ASN A 60 -2.82 -6.19 2.97
CA ASN A 60 -1.67 -6.98 2.49
C ASN A 60 -0.31 -6.30 2.70
N PHE A 61 -0.25 -4.97 2.55
CA PHE A 61 0.92 -4.17 2.88
C PHE A 61 0.82 -3.54 4.28
N SER A 62 -0.38 -3.06 4.66
CA SER A 62 -0.58 -2.35 5.94
C SER A 62 -0.08 -3.14 7.14
N LEU A 63 -0.35 -4.47 7.20
CA LEU A 63 0.01 -5.27 8.36
C LEU A 63 1.53 -5.52 8.47
N PRO A 64 2.25 -5.88 7.39
CA PRO A 64 3.72 -5.90 7.41
C PRO A 64 4.33 -4.56 7.81
N LEU A 65 3.83 -3.44 7.28
CA LEU A 65 4.31 -2.09 7.62
C LEU A 65 4.11 -1.81 9.12
N ALA A 66 2.98 -2.22 9.70
CA ALA A 66 2.69 -2.08 11.12
C ALA A 66 3.67 -2.86 12.01
N ARG A 67 4.07 -4.07 11.60
CA ARG A 67 5.12 -4.83 12.27
C ARG A 67 6.45 -4.10 12.26
N LEU A 68 6.81 -3.49 11.13
CA LEU A 68 8.11 -2.83 10.95
C LEU A 68 8.22 -1.53 11.76
N VAL A 69 7.19 -0.72 11.81
CA VAL A 69 7.21 0.54 12.60
C VAL A 69 7.05 0.31 14.09
N GLY A 70 6.61 -0.89 14.51
CA GLY A 70 6.49 -1.28 15.90
C GLY A 70 5.39 -0.53 16.66
N GLU A 71 5.30 -0.79 17.98
CA GLU A 71 4.21 -0.29 18.83
C GLU A 71 4.13 1.25 18.93
N THR A 72 5.24 1.94 18.73
CA THR A 72 5.30 3.41 18.78
C THR A 72 5.02 4.08 17.44
N GLY A 73 5.01 3.32 16.34
CA GLY A 73 4.62 3.76 15.01
C GLY A 73 3.15 3.52 14.73
N ALA A 74 2.68 3.97 13.57
CA ALA A 74 1.30 3.78 13.17
C ALA A 74 1.18 3.61 11.65
N VAL A 75 0.18 2.85 11.22
CA VAL A 75 -0.19 2.71 9.80
C VAL A 75 -1.65 3.09 9.62
N VAL A 76 -1.90 3.96 8.65
CA VAL A 76 -3.25 4.31 8.20
C VAL A 76 -3.46 3.65 6.84
N GLY A 77 -4.40 2.73 6.74
CA GLY A 77 -4.84 2.11 5.50
C GLY A 77 -6.10 2.78 4.97
N VAL A 78 -6.10 3.13 3.70
CA VAL A 78 -7.26 3.77 3.04
C VAL A 78 -7.66 2.96 1.81
N GLU A 79 -8.93 2.59 1.75
CA GLU A 79 -9.47 1.70 0.72
C GLU A 79 -10.87 2.15 0.30
N GLY A 80 -11.21 2.04 -0.98
CA GLY A 80 -12.53 2.44 -1.49
C GLY A 80 -13.68 1.51 -1.06
N SER A 81 -13.38 0.25 -0.77
CA SER A 81 -14.38 -0.77 -0.40
C SER A 81 -14.51 -0.87 1.13
N GLU A 82 -15.69 -0.56 1.66
CA GLU A 82 -16.00 -0.74 3.07
C GLU A 82 -15.83 -2.20 3.54
N ALA A 83 -16.20 -3.17 2.70
CA ALA A 83 -16.03 -4.59 3.00
C ALA A 83 -14.55 -4.98 3.14
N MET A 84 -13.69 -4.46 2.25
CA MET A 84 -12.23 -4.70 2.32
C MET A 84 -11.60 -3.99 3.51
N THR A 85 -12.03 -2.78 3.81
CA THR A 85 -11.60 -2.02 5.01
C THR A 85 -11.94 -2.77 6.30
N ALA A 86 -13.16 -3.30 6.41
CA ALA A 86 -13.56 -4.14 7.54
C ALA A 86 -12.73 -5.43 7.62
N ARG A 87 -12.42 -6.06 6.47
CA ARG A 87 -11.56 -7.23 6.40
C ARG A 87 -10.14 -6.94 6.87
N ALA A 88 -9.59 -5.79 6.48
CA ALA A 88 -8.26 -5.35 6.92
C ALA A 88 -8.21 -5.19 8.45
N ALA A 89 -9.22 -4.56 9.04
CA ALA A 89 -9.33 -4.41 10.49
C ALA A 89 -9.45 -5.77 11.21
N ASP A 90 -10.23 -6.71 10.64
CA ASP A 90 -10.34 -8.06 11.17
C ASP A 90 -9.01 -8.81 11.11
N ASN A 91 -8.29 -8.72 10.00
CA ASN A 91 -6.97 -9.30 9.84
C ASN A 91 -5.96 -8.70 10.82
N ALA A 92 -5.96 -7.39 11.04
CA ALA A 92 -5.12 -6.75 12.04
C ALA A 92 -5.38 -7.32 13.44
N ARG A 93 -6.64 -7.38 13.86
CA ARG A 93 -7.04 -7.92 15.17
C ARG A 93 -6.64 -9.39 15.34
N ARG A 94 -6.83 -10.23 14.33
CA ARG A 94 -6.44 -11.66 14.34
C ARG A 94 -4.94 -11.87 14.52
N ASN A 95 -4.13 -10.96 13.99
CA ASN A 95 -2.67 -10.99 14.09
C ASN A 95 -2.14 -10.21 15.31
N GLY A 96 -3.01 -9.73 16.20
CA GLY A 96 -2.61 -8.95 17.37
C GLY A 96 -1.97 -7.61 17.04
N ILE A 97 -2.29 -7.03 15.88
CA ILE A 97 -1.81 -5.71 15.48
C ILE A 97 -2.78 -4.64 15.98
N THR A 98 -2.27 -3.67 16.73
CA THR A 98 -3.05 -2.62 17.40
C THR A 98 -2.70 -1.21 16.93
N ASN A 99 -1.68 -1.05 16.10
CA ASN A 99 -1.16 0.22 15.60
C ASN A 99 -1.57 0.51 14.15
N THR A 100 -2.76 0.02 13.75
CA THR A 100 -3.35 0.28 12.44
C THR A 100 -4.73 0.91 12.57
N GLU A 101 -5.03 1.83 11.66
CA GLU A 101 -6.37 2.37 11.45
C GLU A 101 -6.75 2.19 9.98
N PHE A 102 -8.01 1.83 9.71
CA PHE A 102 -8.48 1.63 8.34
C PHE A 102 -9.70 2.51 8.07
N TYR A 103 -9.68 3.20 6.93
CA TYR A 103 -10.73 4.11 6.50
C TYR A 103 -11.26 3.76 5.12
N SER A 104 -12.58 3.70 4.99
CA SER A 104 -13.24 3.59 3.69
C SER A 104 -13.38 4.98 3.08
N GLN A 105 -12.72 5.20 1.92
CA GLN A 105 -12.71 6.48 1.24
C GLN A 105 -12.53 6.30 -0.26
N ASP A 106 -13.35 6.97 -1.05
CA ASP A 106 -13.14 7.08 -2.49
C ASP A 106 -11.92 7.95 -2.77
N LEU A 107 -10.83 7.30 -3.19
CA LEU A 107 -9.54 7.94 -3.47
C LEU A 107 -9.50 8.68 -4.82
N THR A 108 -10.57 8.65 -5.60
CA THR A 108 -10.73 9.53 -6.78
C THR A 108 -11.17 10.95 -6.40
N GLN A 109 -11.57 11.16 -5.15
CA GLN A 109 -11.97 12.45 -4.60
C GLN A 109 -10.87 13.03 -3.70
N ASP A 110 -10.77 14.36 -3.63
CA ASP A 110 -9.87 15.00 -2.66
C ASP A 110 -10.33 14.64 -1.24
N CYS A 111 -9.45 13.97 -0.51
CA CYS A 111 -9.68 13.50 0.85
C CYS A 111 -8.76 14.18 1.88
N THR A 112 -8.11 15.25 1.50
CA THR A 112 -7.14 15.96 2.35
C THR A 112 -7.79 16.70 3.53
N ASP A 113 -9.11 16.85 3.52
CA ASP A 113 -9.90 17.40 4.63
C ASP A 113 -10.22 16.36 5.71
N LYS A 114 -9.96 15.08 5.45
CA LYS A 114 -10.28 14.01 6.38
C LYS A 114 -9.33 14.01 7.59
N PRO A 115 -9.84 13.64 8.78
CA PRO A 115 -9.01 13.64 10.00
C PRO A 115 -7.74 12.78 9.88
N TRP A 116 -7.81 11.63 9.20
CA TRP A 116 -6.67 10.76 8.99
C TRP A 116 -5.59 11.38 8.07
N ALA A 117 -6.01 12.22 7.10
CA ALA A 117 -5.11 12.82 6.11
C ALA A 117 -4.14 13.86 6.70
N ASN A 118 -4.50 14.46 7.85
CA ASN A 118 -3.76 15.55 8.47
C ASN A 118 -2.86 15.10 9.62
N GLN A 119 -2.59 13.80 9.74
CA GLN A 119 -1.80 13.25 10.85
C GLN A 119 -0.28 13.37 10.65
N GLY A 120 0.16 13.71 9.43
CA GLY A 120 1.57 13.68 9.04
C GLY A 120 2.07 12.24 8.82
N PHE A 121 2.82 12.02 7.76
CA PHE A 121 3.34 10.70 7.41
C PHE A 121 4.81 10.79 7.01
N ASP A 122 5.61 9.83 7.49
CA ASP A 122 7.03 9.71 7.12
C ASP A 122 7.18 8.99 5.78
N ALA A 123 6.31 8.02 5.54
CA ALA A 123 6.32 7.22 4.32
C ALA A 123 4.91 6.93 3.81
N LEU A 124 4.83 6.63 2.51
CA LEU A 124 3.59 6.36 1.81
C LEU A 124 3.77 5.19 0.86
N LEU A 125 2.82 4.26 0.87
CA LEU A 125 2.70 3.17 -0.09
C LEU A 125 1.47 3.38 -0.94
N ILE A 126 1.59 3.16 -2.25
CA ILE A 126 0.49 3.24 -3.21
C ILE A 126 0.46 1.94 -4.02
N ASP A 127 -0.65 1.22 -3.99
CA ASP A 127 -0.89 0.02 -4.82
C ASP A 127 -2.25 0.16 -5.54
N PRO A 128 -2.36 1.06 -6.52
CA PRO A 128 -3.61 1.43 -7.12
C PRO A 128 -4.10 0.39 -8.14
N PRO A 129 -5.39 0.49 -8.57
CA PRO A 129 -5.90 -0.29 -9.67
C PRO A 129 -5.16 0.03 -10.98
N ARG A 130 -5.46 -0.74 -12.03
CA ARG A 130 -4.80 -0.63 -13.34
C ARG A 130 -4.87 0.77 -13.99
N SER A 131 -5.85 1.60 -13.60
CA SER A 131 -5.98 3.00 -14.03
C SER A 131 -4.91 3.93 -13.45
N GLY A 132 -4.17 3.47 -12.44
CA GLY A 132 -3.21 4.27 -11.69
C GLY A 132 -3.86 5.10 -10.59
N ALA A 133 -3.13 6.10 -10.10
CA ALA A 133 -3.53 6.97 -8.98
C ALA A 133 -3.51 8.46 -9.38
N TRP A 134 -3.92 8.77 -10.61
CA TRP A 134 -3.82 10.13 -11.16
C TRP A 134 -4.50 11.19 -10.30
N GLU A 135 -5.68 10.91 -9.77
CA GLU A 135 -6.44 11.83 -8.95
C GLU A 135 -5.68 12.16 -7.66
N ILE A 136 -5.09 11.14 -7.02
CA ILE A 136 -4.29 11.31 -5.81
C ILE A 136 -3.04 12.14 -6.07
N MET A 137 -2.41 12.02 -7.24
CA MET A 137 -1.23 12.80 -7.59
C MET A 137 -1.46 14.32 -7.47
N GLN A 138 -2.70 14.79 -7.59
CA GLN A 138 -3.02 16.23 -7.49
C GLN A 138 -2.88 16.78 -6.06
N TYR A 139 -3.04 15.93 -5.05
CA TYR A 139 -3.02 16.35 -3.64
C TYR A 139 -2.05 15.55 -2.75
N LEU A 140 -1.35 14.59 -3.34
CA LEU A 140 -0.36 13.77 -2.64
C LEU A 140 0.71 14.58 -1.86
N PRO A 141 1.21 15.73 -2.37
CA PRO A 141 2.17 16.55 -1.62
C PRO A 141 1.66 17.04 -0.26
N LYS A 142 0.33 17.12 -0.08
CA LYS A 142 -0.27 17.54 1.19
C LYS A 142 -0.04 16.52 2.32
N PHE A 143 0.17 15.24 1.98
CA PHE A 143 0.54 14.22 2.97
C PHE A 143 1.97 14.36 3.46
N ASN A 144 2.82 15.08 2.71
CA ASN A 144 4.18 15.46 3.06
C ASN A 144 5.15 14.31 3.36
N ALA A 145 4.91 13.11 2.81
CA ALA A 145 5.75 11.96 3.04
C ALA A 145 7.15 12.14 2.43
N GLU A 146 8.18 11.73 3.16
CA GLU A 146 9.57 11.79 2.71
C GLU A 146 9.91 10.70 1.69
N ARG A 147 9.25 9.54 1.82
CA ARG A 147 9.47 8.36 0.98
C ARG A 147 8.14 7.82 0.47
N ILE A 148 8.12 7.46 -0.81
CA ILE A 148 6.96 6.84 -1.46
C ILE A 148 7.41 5.57 -2.14
N VAL A 149 6.69 4.49 -1.94
CA VAL A 149 6.77 3.28 -2.77
C VAL A 149 5.47 3.12 -3.54
N TYR A 150 5.59 2.97 -4.84
CA TYR A 150 4.48 2.78 -5.76
C TYR A 150 4.58 1.38 -6.39
N VAL A 151 3.61 0.54 -6.14
CA VAL A 151 3.42 -0.77 -6.78
C VAL A 151 2.40 -0.61 -7.91
N SER A 152 2.63 -1.19 -9.08
CA SER A 152 1.73 -1.00 -10.23
C SER A 152 1.66 -2.24 -11.11
N CYS A 153 0.46 -2.66 -11.45
CA CYS A 153 0.22 -3.68 -12.48
C CYS A 153 0.18 -3.11 -13.92
N ASN A 154 0.44 -1.81 -14.09
CA ASN A 154 0.43 -1.15 -15.40
C ASN A 154 1.59 -0.14 -15.51
N PRO A 155 2.69 -0.50 -16.21
CA PRO A 155 3.85 0.38 -16.36
C PRO A 155 3.54 1.74 -17.00
N ALA A 156 2.53 1.81 -17.87
CA ALA A 156 2.18 3.07 -18.55
C ALA A 156 1.55 4.08 -17.57
N THR A 157 0.66 3.62 -16.67
CA THR A 157 0.10 4.49 -15.64
C THR A 157 1.13 4.86 -14.57
N LEU A 158 2.03 3.94 -14.22
CA LEU A 158 3.16 4.26 -13.34
C LEU A 158 4.04 5.36 -13.96
N ALA A 159 4.37 5.28 -15.25
CA ALA A 159 5.19 6.30 -15.91
C ALA A 159 4.51 7.68 -15.91
N ARG A 160 3.18 7.72 -16.16
CA ARG A 160 2.37 8.96 -16.09
C ARG A 160 2.41 9.55 -14.67
N ASP A 161 2.14 8.74 -13.66
CA ASP A 161 2.07 9.17 -12.27
C ASP A 161 3.47 9.53 -11.72
N THR A 162 4.51 8.86 -12.19
CA THR A 162 5.92 9.22 -11.91
C THR A 162 6.22 10.64 -12.36
N LYS A 163 5.78 11.03 -13.56
CA LYS A 163 5.98 12.40 -14.04
C LYS A 163 5.39 13.42 -13.05
N ALA A 164 4.18 13.19 -12.57
CA ALA A 164 3.54 14.06 -11.60
C ALA A 164 4.34 14.15 -10.28
N LEU A 165 4.86 13.03 -9.78
CA LEU A 165 5.70 13.01 -8.58
C LEU A 165 7.00 13.82 -8.76
N LEU A 166 7.66 13.66 -9.91
CA LEU A 166 8.88 14.43 -10.21
C LEU A 166 8.61 15.94 -10.25
N GLU A 167 7.49 16.37 -10.85
CA GLU A 167 7.06 17.76 -10.90
C GLU A 167 6.73 18.33 -9.50
N GLN A 168 6.39 17.46 -8.55
CA GLN A 168 6.05 17.81 -7.16
C GLN A 168 7.23 17.74 -6.18
N GLY A 169 8.46 17.64 -6.70
CA GLY A 169 9.68 17.67 -5.89
C GLY A 169 10.10 16.32 -5.30
N TYR A 170 9.64 15.22 -5.88
CA TYR A 170 10.20 13.91 -5.62
C TYR A 170 11.22 13.51 -6.68
N ARG A 171 12.15 12.64 -6.33
CA ARG A 171 13.07 11.98 -7.28
C ARG A 171 12.85 10.47 -7.26
N LEU A 172 12.90 9.85 -8.42
CA LEU A 172 12.90 8.40 -8.56
C LEU A 172 14.28 7.86 -8.15
N THR A 173 14.33 6.97 -7.17
CA THR A 173 15.59 6.38 -6.68
C THR A 173 15.75 4.92 -7.07
N HIS A 174 14.63 4.17 -7.16
CA HIS A 174 14.63 2.76 -7.54
C HIS A 174 13.43 2.48 -8.45
N ALA A 175 13.62 1.60 -9.42
CA ALA A 175 12.55 1.05 -10.23
C ALA A 175 12.89 -0.41 -10.57
N GLY A 176 11.86 -1.26 -10.59
CA GLY A 176 11.99 -2.67 -10.89
C GLY A 176 10.70 -3.27 -11.42
N VAL A 177 10.80 -4.47 -11.96
CA VAL A 177 9.66 -5.25 -12.46
C VAL A 177 9.68 -6.65 -11.88
N MET A 178 8.50 -7.23 -11.71
CA MET A 178 8.30 -8.60 -11.25
C MET A 178 7.31 -9.30 -12.17
N ASP A 179 7.58 -10.55 -12.51
CA ASP A 179 6.68 -11.37 -13.31
C ASP A 179 5.65 -12.05 -12.39
N MET A 180 4.53 -11.34 -12.12
CA MET A 180 3.41 -11.85 -11.34
C MET A 180 2.58 -12.86 -12.13
N PHE A 181 2.48 -12.68 -13.45
CA PHE A 181 1.59 -13.41 -14.34
C PHE A 181 2.41 -14.13 -15.42
N CYS A 182 3.12 -15.19 -15.03
CA CYS A 182 3.93 -16.01 -15.95
C CYS A 182 3.16 -16.35 -17.24
N HIS A 183 3.83 -16.24 -18.38
CA HIS A 183 3.28 -16.50 -19.72
C HIS A 183 2.23 -15.48 -20.20
N THR A 184 2.13 -14.31 -19.60
CA THR A 184 1.31 -13.20 -20.06
C THR A 184 2.16 -11.95 -20.30
N GLY A 185 1.62 -10.94 -20.96
CA GLY A 185 2.28 -9.63 -21.10
C GLY A 185 2.10 -8.70 -19.89
N HIS A 186 1.60 -9.22 -18.77
CA HIS A 186 1.35 -8.42 -17.56
C HIS A 186 2.52 -8.55 -16.59
N VAL A 187 3.08 -7.42 -16.20
CA VAL A 187 4.15 -7.33 -15.20
C VAL A 187 3.71 -6.43 -14.04
N GLU A 188 4.17 -6.77 -12.85
CA GLU A 188 4.14 -5.86 -11.72
C GLU A 188 5.39 -5.00 -11.75
N SER A 189 5.23 -3.71 -11.50
CA SER A 189 6.33 -2.77 -11.40
C SER A 189 6.33 -2.16 -10.00
N ILE A 190 7.52 -1.83 -9.52
CA ILE A 190 7.68 -1.15 -8.25
C ILE A 190 8.65 0.01 -8.42
N ALA A 191 8.34 1.14 -7.80
CA ALA A 191 9.18 2.33 -7.84
C ALA A 191 9.25 2.96 -6.45
N ARG A 192 10.46 3.46 -6.09
CA ARG A 192 10.68 4.27 -4.89
C ARG A 192 11.00 5.70 -5.27
N PHE A 193 10.39 6.61 -4.55
CA PHE A 193 10.63 8.04 -4.66
C PHE A 193 11.03 8.61 -3.30
N GLU A 194 11.88 9.60 -3.34
CA GLU A 194 12.29 10.39 -2.18
C GLU A 194 12.01 11.86 -2.42
N LYS A 195 11.57 12.54 -1.39
CA LYS A 195 11.38 13.97 -1.43
C LYS A 195 12.73 14.66 -1.59
N VAL A 196 12.83 15.60 -2.52
CA VAL A 196 14.04 16.41 -2.69
C VAL A 196 14.05 17.44 -1.58
N SER A 197 15.08 17.41 -0.73
CA SER A 197 15.31 18.46 0.27
C SER A 197 15.55 19.78 -0.43
N ALA A 198 14.86 20.82 0.02
CA ALA A 198 15.05 22.19 -0.48
C ALA A 198 16.44 22.71 -0.09
#